data_4451adcab1525efb8b1fc691442c0727
#
_entry.id   4451adcab1525efb8b1fc691442c0727
#
_cell.length_a   1.000
_cell.length_b   1.000
_cell.length_c   1.000
_cell.angle_alpha   90.00
_cell.angle_beta   90.00
_cell.angle_gamma   90.00
#
_symmetry.space_group_name_H-M   'P 1'
#
loop_
_entity.id
_entity.type
_entity.pdbx_description
1 polymer ?
#
loop_
_entity_poly.entity_id
_entity_poly.type
_entity_poly.pdbx_seq_one_letter_code
_entity_poly.pdbx_strand_id
1 'polypeptide(L)'
;MLREAGFESISTETLLSSRQNPAVLPARPFMITFDDGASGLWRYADPLLKQYGFRGVAFTITGRVDTHYPYYLTWDELTALQETGRWDIESHTHQGHDRIPSGGDRQTPFLINLIQRPDGRLETQQEARERVAADADQAINQLTSHGLPQPRLFAYPFSAESNPTNNPEFAVASRKILAQRYPLLMINVDTPRWASSGDLTAGLVPRIEVTKQTTARALFDRIVAALPAPQMETRPASR
;
A
#
# COMPACT_ATOMS: atom_id res chain seq x y z
N MET A 1 8.06 19.45 11.74
CA MET A 1 7.58 19.96 10.41
C MET A 1 6.14 19.52 10.12
N LEU A 2 5.81 18.24 9.79
CA LEU A 2 4.42 17.87 9.44
C LEU A 2 3.43 18.17 10.55
N ARG A 3 3.71 17.75 11.80
CA ARG A 3 2.84 18.04 12.94
C ARG A 3 2.65 19.54 13.19
N GLU A 4 3.71 20.33 13.13
CA GLU A 4 3.68 21.79 13.29
C GLU A 4 2.88 22.46 12.18
N ALA A 5 2.86 21.86 10.99
CA ALA A 5 2.05 22.30 9.86
C ALA A 5 0.60 21.79 9.90
N GLY A 6 0.17 21.14 11.01
CA GLY A 6 -1.20 20.67 11.20
C GLY A 6 -1.57 19.43 10.40
N PHE A 7 -0.59 18.61 9.97
CA PHE A 7 -0.86 17.33 9.36
C PHE A 7 -1.16 16.27 10.42
N GLU A 8 -2.16 15.45 10.17
CA GLU A 8 -2.58 14.35 11.03
C GLU A 8 -2.58 13.02 10.26
N SER A 9 -1.93 12.01 10.84
CA SER A 9 -1.93 10.69 10.23
C SER A 9 -3.25 9.97 10.49
N ILE A 10 -3.79 9.35 9.44
CA ILE A 10 -5.06 8.61 9.51
C ILE A 10 -4.84 7.10 9.44
N SER A 11 -5.81 6.34 9.97
CA SER A 11 -5.85 4.88 9.87
C SER A 11 -6.49 4.42 8.56
N THR A 12 -6.33 3.12 8.25
CA THR A 12 -7.09 2.43 7.21
C THR A 12 -8.60 2.63 7.38
N GLU A 13 -9.12 2.50 8.61
CA GLU A 13 -10.54 2.70 8.91
C GLU A 13 -11.00 4.12 8.56
N THR A 14 -10.23 5.13 8.98
CA THR A 14 -10.56 6.53 8.67
C THR A 14 -10.58 6.78 7.16
N LEU A 15 -9.59 6.24 6.43
CA LEU A 15 -9.54 6.36 4.97
C LEU A 15 -10.75 5.71 4.31
N LEU A 16 -11.13 4.50 4.72
CA LEU A 16 -12.28 3.78 4.16
C LEU A 16 -13.60 4.49 4.48
N SER A 17 -13.77 4.95 5.72
CA SER A 17 -14.96 5.70 6.15
C SER A 17 -15.12 7.01 5.39
N SER A 18 -14.01 7.66 5.01
CA SER A 18 -14.04 8.90 4.23
C SER A 18 -14.65 8.77 2.84
N ARG A 19 -14.72 7.55 2.29
CA ARG A 19 -15.40 7.30 1.01
C ARG A 19 -16.90 7.62 1.04
N GLN A 20 -17.52 7.43 2.20
CA GLN A 20 -18.94 7.71 2.40
C GLN A 20 -19.16 9.04 3.11
N ASN A 21 -18.25 9.40 4.01
CA ASN A 21 -18.33 10.62 4.80
C ASN A 21 -16.98 11.34 4.84
N PRO A 22 -16.68 12.24 3.91
CA PRO A 22 -15.42 12.99 3.90
C PRO A 22 -15.16 13.81 5.17
N ALA A 23 -16.19 14.13 5.95
CA ALA A 23 -16.06 14.92 7.18
C ALA A 23 -15.33 14.19 8.32
N VAL A 24 -15.08 12.88 8.19
CA VAL A 24 -14.25 12.15 9.18
C VAL A 24 -12.76 12.42 9.02
N LEU A 25 -12.35 13.02 7.89
CA LEU A 25 -10.95 13.37 7.67
C LEU A 25 -10.57 14.64 8.45
N PRO A 26 -9.39 14.67 9.08
CA PRO A 26 -8.83 15.91 9.61
C PRO A 26 -8.53 16.91 8.47
N ALA A 27 -8.24 18.14 8.82
CA ALA A 27 -8.01 19.21 7.82
C ALA A 27 -6.84 18.91 6.86
N ARG A 28 -5.82 18.19 7.33
CA ARG A 28 -4.64 17.80 6.54
C ARG A 28 -4.30 16.33 6.78
N PRO A 29 -5.13 15.41 6.27
CA PRO A 29 -4.90 13.99 6.47
C PRO A 29 -3.74 13.49 5.62
N PHE A 30 -2.97 12.53 6.15
CA PHE A 30 -1.99 11.78 5.40
C PHE A 30 -1.83 10.37 5.97
N MET A 31 -1.28 9.46 5.18
CA MET A 31 -0.88 8.14 5.64
C MET A 31 0.63 7.98 5.53
N ILE A 32 1.22 7.32 6.52
CA ILE A 32 2.62 6.88 6.48
C ILE A 32 2.58 5.39 6.23
N THR A 33 3.12 4.96 5.10
CA THR A 33 3.09 3.55 4.70
C THR A 33 4.50 2.99 4.60
N PHE A 34 4.64 1.74 4.98
CA PHE A 34 5.90 1.00 4.94
C PHE A 34 5.65 -0.33 4.27
N ASP A 35 6.43 -0.64 3.25
CA ASP A 35 6.32 -1.90 2.52
C ASP A 35 7.23 -2.99 3.11
N ASP A 36 7.04 -4.22 2.64
CA ASP A 36 7.83 -5.44 2.90
C ASP A 36 7.66 -6.08 4.27
N GLY A 37 7.29 -5.36 5.32
CA GLY A 37 7.27 -5.90 6.68
C GLY A 37 8.66 -6.07 7.28
N ALA A 38 9.57 -5.11 6.99
CA ALA A 38 10.92 -5.14 7.54
C ALA A 38 10.96 -4.85 9.05
N SER A 39 11.86 -5.49 9.80
CA SER A 39 12.00 -5.34 11.26
C SER A 39 12.35 -3.93 11.73
N GLY A 40 12.80 -3.08 10.80
CA GLY A 40 12.99 -1.65 11.05
C GLY A 40 11.71 -0.92 11.49
N LEU A 41 10.54 -1.45 11.14
CA LEU A 41 9.26 -0.90 11.60
C LEU A 41 9.14 -0.94 13.12
N TRP A 42 9.42 -2.11 13.70
CA TRP A 42 9.40 -2.31 15.15
C TRP A 42 10.52 -1.54 15.85
N ARG A 43 11.72 -1.63 15.33
CA ARG A 43 12.93 -1.12 16.01
C ARG A 43 13.09 0.40 15.93
N TYR A 44 12.69 1.00 14.83
CA TYR A 44 12.98 2.41 14.55
C TYR A 44 11.74 3.24 14.26
N ALA A 45 10.81 2.74 13.41
CA ALA A 45 9.66 3.52 13.01
C ALA A 45 8.65 3.67 14.16
N ASP A 46 8.31 2.60 14.89
CA ASP A 46 7.33 2.64 15.97
C ASP A 46 7.68 3.65 17.09
N PRO A 47 8.91 3.67 17.64
CA PRO A 47 9.29 4.68 18.62
C PRO A 47 9.15 6.11 18.11
N LEU A 48 9.51 6.36 16.83
CA LEU A 48 9.37 7.68 16.22
C LEU A 48 7.91 8.07 16.02
N LEU A 49 7.07 7.17 15.49
CA LEU A 49 5.64 7.42 15.34
C LEU A 49 4.99 7.72 16.70
N LYS A 50 5.35 6.96 17.75
CA LYS A 50 4.91 7.22 19.14
C LYS A 50 5.31 8.61 19.60
N GLN A 51 6.57 8.98 19.40
CA GLN A 51 7.11 10.28 19.83
C GLN A 51 6.36 11.45 19.20
N TYR A 52 6.01 11.34 17.91
CA TYR A 52 5.33 12.43 17.17
C TYR A 52 3.81 12.31 17.16
N GLY A 53 3.23 11.27 17.77
CA GLY A 53 1.80 11.01 17.80
C GLY A 53 1.23 10.67 16.42
N PHE A 54 2.01 9.98 15.60
CA PHE A 54 1.60 9.52 14.27
C PHE A 54 1.26 8.03 14.28
N ARG A 55 0.52 7.61 13.24
CA ARG A 55 0.15 6.23 12.92
C ARG A 55 0.90 5.79 11.67
N GLY A 56 1.11 4.48 11.53
CA GLY A 56 1.69 3.86 10.35
C GLY A 56 0.81 2.75 9.79
N VAL A 57 1.03 2.41 8.54
CA VAL A 57 0.46 1.26 7.86
C VAL A 57 1.60 0.38 7.38
N ALA A 58 1.63 -0.88 7.79
CA ALA A 58 2.63 -1.85 7.36
C ALA A 58 2.03 -2.78 6.30
N PHE A 59 2.51 -2.67 5.07
CA PHE A 59 2.19 -3.60 3.98
C PHE A 59 3.15 -4.79 4.06
N THR A 60 2.65 -5.94 4.48
CA THR A 60 3.46 -7.10 4.84
C THR A 60 3.45 -8.16 3.74
N ILE A 61 4.64 -8.65 3.36
CA ILE A 61 4.81 -9.85 2.54
C ILE A 61 4.68 -11.04 3.47
N THR A 62 3.50 -11.63 3.54
CA THR A 62 3.21 -12.66 4.56
C THR A 62 4.04 -13.93 4.42
N GLY A 63 4.53 -14.25 3.23
CA GLY A 63 5.45 -15.37 3.00
C GLY A 63 6.90 -15.10 3.44
N ARG A 64 7.20 -13.88 3.92
CA ARG A 64 8.53 -13.51 4.42
C ARG A 64 8.56 -13.37 5.95
N VAL A 65 7.42 -13.31 6.60
CA VAL A 65 7.33 -13.25 8.07
C VAL A 65 8.00 -14.48 8.67
N ASP A 66 8.73 -14.30 9.75
CA ASP A 66 9.58 -15.32 10.40
C ASP A 66 10.72 -15.88 9.53
N THR A 67 10.96 -15.28 8.36
CA THR A 67 12.08 -15.69 7.51
C THR A 67 13.21 -14.65 7.53
N HIS A 68 14.43 -15.07 7.22
CA HIS A 68 15.60 -14.17 7.11
C HIS A 68 15.77 -13.21 8.29
N TYR A 69 15.47 -13.68 9.51
CA TYR A 69 15.70 -12.91 10.72
C TYR A 69 17.16 -12.43 10.82
N PRO A 70 17.44 -11.17 11.16
CA PRO A 70 16.51 -10.17 11.71
C PRO A 70 15.96 -9.16 10.67
N TYR A 71 15.90 -9.50 9.40
CA TYR A 71 15.49 -8.56 8.37
C TYR A 71 13.95 -8.36 8.34
N TYR A 72 13.18 -9.43 8.30
CA TYR A 72 11.72 -9.35 8.35
C TYR A 72 11.20 -9.44 9.79
N LEU A 73 10.01 -8.87 10.01
CA LEU A 73 9.27 -9.00 11.26
C LEU A 73 8.86 -10.46 11.51
N THR A 74 8.72 -10.82 12.77
CA THR A 74 8.03 -12.03 13.21
C THR A 74 6.52 -11.79 13.35
N TRP A 75 5.73 -12.87 13.44
CA TRP A 75 4.29 -12.76 13.71
C TRP A 75 4.03 -12.11 15.06
N ASP A 76 4.83 -12.39 16.08
CA ASP A 76 4.74 -11.76 17.41
C ASP A 76 5.02 -10.26 17.32
N GLU A 77 6.01 -9.83 16.56
CA GLU A 77 6.33 -8.41 16.36
C GLU A 77 5.21 -7.69 15.58
N LEU A 78 4.60 -8.33 14.56
CA LEU A 78 3.45 -7.77 13.83
C LEU A 78 2.24 -7.61 14.76
N THR A 79 1.95 -8.63 15.57
CA THR A 79 0.87 -8.58 16.57
C THR A 79 1.12 -7.47 17.59
N ALA A 80 2.35 -7.37 18.12
CA ALA A 80 2.72 -6.30 19.04
C ALA A 80 2.59 -4.90 18.41
N LEU A 81 2.95 -4.72 17.12
CA LEU A 81 2.71 -3.47 16.39
C LEU A 81 1.22 -3.13 16.35
N GLN A 82 0.37 -4.10 15.96
CA GLN A 82 -1.08 -3.92 15.89
C GLN A 82 -1.67 -3.55 17.27
N GLU A 83 -1.24 -4.22 18.34
CA GLU A 83 -1.71 -3.98 19.71
C GLU A 83 -1.34 -2.59 20.23
N THR A 84 -0.30 -1.93 19.70
CA THR A 84 0.01 -0.54 20.04
C THR A 84 -1.13 0.43 19.69
N GLY A 85 -2.04 0.02 18.82
CA GLY A 85 -3.10 0.86 18.25
C GLY A 85 -2.59 1.94 17.29
N ARG A 86 -1.29 2.00 17.01
CA ARG A 86 -0.68 2.95 16.05
C ARG A 86 -0.50 2.40 14.66
N TRP A 87 -0.60 1.09 14.48
CA TRP A 87 -0.34 0.43 13.21
C TRP A 87 -1.57 -0.28 12.69
N ASP A 88 -1.78 -0.17 11.40
CA ASP A 88 -2.64 -1.04 10.63
C ASP A 88 -1.76 -2.00 9.82
N ILE A 89 -2.04 -3.31 9.89
CA ILE A 89 -1.28 -4.33 9.17
C ILE A 89 -2.07 -4.72 7.94
N GLU A 90 -1.47 -4.50 6.77
CA GLU A 90 -2.11 -4.62 5.47
C GLU A 90 -1.30 -5.53 4.52
N SER A 91 -1.80 -5.81 3.33
CA SER A 91 -1.23 -6.82 2.45
C SER A 91 -0.25 -6.25 1.41
N HIS A 92 0.90 -6.94 1.28
CA HIS A 92 1.88 -6.74 0.20
C HIS A 92 2.20 -8.05 -0.53
N THR A 93 1.19 -8.90 -0.75
CA THR A 93 1.25 -10.28 -1.27
C THR A 93 1.62 -11.32 -0.23
N HIS A 94 1.51 -12.60 -0.62
CA HIS A 94 2.10 -13.71 0.12
C HIS A 94 3.51 -14.04 -0.42
N GLN A 95 3.60 -14.42 -1.69
CA GLN A 95 4.85 -14.71 -2.40
C GLN A 95 5.00 -13.89 -3.69
N GLY A 96 4.01 -13.06 -4.01
CA GLY A 96 3.97 -12.26 -5.23
C GLY A 96 4.95 -11.10 -5.29
N HIS A 97 5.86 -10.96 -4.30
CA HIS A 97 6.92 -9.96 -4.29
C HIS A 97 8.20 -10.44 -4.98
N ASP A 98 8.11 -11.41 -5.87
CA ASP A 98 9.26 -11.87 -6.64
C ASP A 98 9.19 -11.36 -8.08
N ARG A 99 10.36 -11.18 -8.69
CA ARG A 99 10.46 -11.05 -10.13
C ARG A 99 10.49 -12.46 -10.72
N ILE A 100 9.72 -12.67 -11.77
CA ILE A 100 9.45 -13.98 -12.36
C ILE A 100 9.96 -14.06 -13.79
N PRO A 101 10.36 -15.25 -14.28
CA PRO A 101 10.66 -15.47 -15.70
C PRO A 101 9.42 -15.17 -16.56
N SER A 102 9.58 -14.37 -17.61
CA SER A 102 8.47 -13.98 -18.50
C SER A 102 8.79 -14.13 -19.99
N GLY A 103 9.76 -14.96 -20.29
CA GLY A 103 10.26 -15.24 -21.64
C GLY A 103 11.68 -14.71 -21.86
N GLY A 104 12.57 -15.59 -22.34
CA GLY A 104 14.01 -15.34 -22.43
C GLY A 104 14.60 -15.04 -21.04
N ASP A 105 15.61 -14.17 -20.99
CA ASP A 105 16.28 -13.77 -19.73
C ASP A 105 15.53 -12.68 -18.94
N ARG A 106 14.25 -12.41 -19.27
CA ARG A 106 13.50 -11.33 -18.66
C ARG A 106 12.92 -11.76 -17.32
N GLN A 107 13.15 -10.91 -16.31
CA GLN A 107 12.55 -11.00 -14.99
C GLN A 107 11.57 -9.84 -14.80
N THR A 108 10.30 -10.15 -14.54
CA THR A 108 9.20 -9.16 -14.49
C THR A 108 8.38 -9.31 -13.20
N PRO A 109 7.62 -8.26 -12.81
CA PRO A 109 6.74 -8.36 -11.65
C PRO A 109 5.68 -9.46 -11.79
N PHE A 110 5.50 -10.22 -10.69
CA PHE A 110 4.58 -11.35 -10.58
C PHE A 110 3.11 -11.00 -10.91
N LEU A 111 2.64 -9.84 -10.43
CA LEU A 111 1.20 -9.54 -10.42
C LEU A 111 0.63 -9.17 -11.79
N ILE A 112 1.46 -8.73 -12.73
CA ILE A 112 0.98 -8.16 -14.00
C ILE A 112 1.49 -8.89 -15.25
N ASN A 113 2.25 -9.97 -15.08
CA ASN A 113 2.86 -10.71 -16.18
C ASN A 113 2.48 -12.18 -16.13
N LEU A 114 2.43 -12.80 -17.34
CA LEU A 114 2.37 -14.25 -17.47
C LEU A 114 3.76 -14.84 -17.20
N ILE A 115 3.81 -15.92 -16.43
CA ILE A 115 5.05 -16.63 -16.08
C ILE A 115 5.43 -17.60 -17.19
N GLN A 116 6.72 -17.70 -17.46
CA GLN A 116 7.25 -18.81 -18.25
C GLN A 116 7.40 -20.05 -17.37
N ARG A 117 6.72 -21.11 -17.76
CA ARG A 117 6.77 -22.42 -17.11
C ARG A 117 8.10 -23.15 -17.40
N PRO A 118 8.48 -24.16 -16.60
CA PRO A 118 9.69 -24.95 -16.85
C PRO A 118 9.75 -25.64 -18.22
N ASP A 119 8.60 -25.93 -18.84
CA ASP A 119 8.47 -26.47 -20.19
C ASP A 119 8.67 -25.42 -21.30
N GLY A 120 8.94 -24.17 -20.94
CA GLY A 120 9.19 -23.05 -21.83
C GLY A 120 7.94 -22.32 -22.30
N ARG A 121 6.72 -22.83 -22.05
CA ARG A 121 5.48 -22.09 -22.38
C ARG A 121 5.17 -20.99 -21.40
N LEU A 122 4.47 -19.98 -21.84
CA LEU A 122 3.85 -19.02 -20.94
C LEU A 122 2.59 -19.58 -20.31
N GLU A 123 2.27 -19.14 -19.11
CA GLU A 123 0.95 -19.38 -18.51
C GLU A 123 -0.17 -18.92 -19.45
N THR A 124 -1.29 -19.62 -19.38
CA THR A 124 -2.55 -19.06 -19.89
C THR A 124 -3.02 -17.93 -18.98
N GLN A 125 -3.90 -17.08 -19.49
CA GLN A 125 -4.52 -16.03 -18.65
C GLN A 125 -5.29 -16.62 -17.46
N GLN A 126 -5.88 -17.80 -17.63
CA GLN A 126 -6.61 -18.47 -16.55
C GLN A 126 -5.67 -18.91 -15.44
N GLU A 127 -4.57 -19.59 -15.76
CA GLU A 127 -3.55 -20.02 -14.79
C GLU A 127 -2.96 -18.80 -14.04
N ALA A 128 -2.68 -17.71 -14.73
CA ALA A 128 -2.18 -16.48 -14.12
C ALA A 128 -3.20 -15.81 -13.18
N ARG A 129 -4.49 -15.81 -13.54
CA ARG A 129 -5.58 -15.32 -12.69
C ARG A 129 -5.70 -16.14 -11.41
N GLU A 130 -5.68 -17.47 -11.53
CA GLU A 130 -5.72 -18.38 -10.39
C GLU A 130 -4.53 -18.19 -9.47
N ARG A 131 -3.34 -17.99 -10.01
CA ARG A 131 -2.11 -17.71 -9.25
C ARG A 131 -2.21 -16.41 -8.44
N VAL A 132 -2.66 -15.32 -9.05
CA VAL A 132 -2.82 -14.04 -8.35
C VAL A 132 -3.93 -14.12 -7.29
N ALA A 133 -5.03 -14.80 -7.61
CA ALA A 133 -6.11 -15.01 -6.65
C ALA A 133 -5.64 -15.82 -5.45
N ALA A 134 -4.94 -16.93 -5.68
CA ALA A 134 -4.41 -17.79 -4.63
C ALA A 134 -3.38 -17.06 -3.73
N ASP A 135 -2.48 -16.26 -4.32
CA ASP A 135 -1.51 -15.47 -3.55
C ASP A 135 -2.20 -14.46 -2.63
N ALA A 136 -3.20 -13.74 -3.15
CA ALA A 136 -3.94 -12.76 -2.37
C ALA A 136 -4.78 -13.43 -1.25
N ASP A 137 -5.44 -14.55 -1.55
CA ASP A 137 -6.19 -15.33 -0.55
C ASP A 137 -5.27 -15.89 0.53
N GLN A 138 -4.08 -16.37 0.15
CA GLN A 138 -3.09 -16.85 1.10
C GLN A 138 -2.57 -15.72 1.99
N ALA A 139 -2.32 -14.52 1.45
CA ALA A 139 -1.91 -13.37 2.25
C ALA A 139 -2.97 -13.01 3.31
N ILE A 140 -4.25 -12.98 2.92
CA ILE A 140 -5.36 -12.73 3.84
C ILE A 140 -5.43 -13.81 4.93
N ASN A 141 -5.37 -15.09 4.51
CA ASN A 141 -5.45 -16.21 5.43
C ASN A 141 -4.30 -16.22 6.44
N GLN A 142 -3.07 -15.89 6.02
CA GLN A 142 -1.92 -15.80 6.93
C GLN A 142 -2.13 -14.72 7.98
N LEU A 143 -2.53 -13.51 7.61
CA LEU A 143 -2.78 -12.44 8.57
C LEU A 143 -3.90 -12.82 9.55
N THR A 144 -5.03 -13.30 9.05
CA THR A 144 -6.18 -13.61 9.91
C THR A 144 -5.97 -14.83 10.81
N SER A 145 -5.25 -15.85 10.35
CA SER A 145 -4.93 -17.03 11.16
C SER A 145 -3.96 -16.73 12.31
N HIS A 146 -3.18 -15.63 12.21
CA HIS A 146 -2.35 -15.14 13.31
C HIS A 146 -3.04 -14.07 14.17
N GLY A 147 -4.36 -13.94 14.06
CA GLY A 147 -5.17 -13.04 14.91
C GLY A 147 -5.12 -11.56 14.48
N LEU A 148 -4.50 -11.24 13.35
CA LEU A 148 -4.51 -9.88 12.81
C LEU A 148 -5.83 -9.60 12.07
N PRO A 149 -6.27 -8.34 12.00
CA PRO A 149 -7.45 -7.97 11.22
C PRO A 149 -7.32 -8.38 9.75
N GLN A 150 -8.46 -8.66 9.11
CA GLN A 150 -8.47 -8.86 7.67
C GLN A 150 -7.94 -7.61 6.96
N PRO A 151 -6.91 -7.73 6.09
CA PRO A 151 -6.37 -6.59 5.38
C PRO A 151 -7.38 -6.00 4.41
N ARG A 152 -7.43 -4.69 4.33
CA ARG A 152 -8.36 -3.93 3.49
C ARG A 152 -7.66 -3.05 2.45
N LEU A 153 -6.37 -2.85 2.63
CA LEU A 153 -5.51 -2.16 1.67
C LEU A 153 -4.51 -3.15 1.08
N PHE A 154 -4.15 -2.89 -0.16
CA PHE A 154 -3.11 -3.64 -0.85
C PHE A 154 -2.12 -2.67 -1.51
N ALA A 155 -0.82 -2.88 -1.31
CA ALA A 155 0.20 -2.15 -2.04
C ALA A 155 0.87 -3.06 -3.09
N TYR A 156 1.06 -2.52 -4.29
CA TYR A 156 1.74 -3.26 -5.36
C TYR A 156 3.25 -3.31 -5.13
N PRO A 157 3.88 -4.51 -5.12
CA PRO A 157 5.33 -4.63 -5.20
C PRO A 157 5.89 -3.96 -6.45
N PHE A 158 7.05 -3.32 -6.33
CA PHE A 158 7.80 -2.71 -7.44
C PHE A 158 7.04 -1.64 -8.23
N SER A 159 6.02 -1.02 -7.69
CA SER A 159 5.11 -0.14 -8.45
C SER A 159 4.56 -0.84 -9.70
N ALA A 160 4.23 -2.13 -9.55
CA ALA A 160 3.93 -3.00 -10.69
C ALA A 160 2.76 -2.51 -11.55
N GLU A 161 1.80 -1.77 -10.97
CA GLU A 161 0.64 -1.22 -11.66
C GLU A 161 0.99 -0.27 -12.81
N SER A 162 2.17 0.36 -12.76
CA SER A 162 2.67 1.28 -13.79
C SER A 162 3.80 0.70 -14.65
N ASN A 163 4.21 -0.53 -14.38
CA ASN A 163 5.28 -1.19 -15.13
C ASN A 163 4.79 -1.78 -16.46
N PRO A 164 5.67 -1.90 -17.47
CA PRO A 164 5.36 -2.65 -18.68
C PRO A 164 4.99 -4.11 -18.37
N THR A 165 4.00 -4.63 -19.09
CA THR A 165 3.53 -6.01 -18.96
C THR A 165 3.69 -6.78 -20.27
N ASN A 166 3.87 -8.10 -20.20
CA ASN A 166 3.83 -8.98 -21.35
C ASN A 166 2.39 -9.35 -21.79
N ASN A 167 1.37 -8.97 -20.96
CA ASN A 167 -0.03 -9.21 -21.30
C ASN A 167 -0.95 -8.13 -20.64
N PRO A 168 -1.31 -7.06 -21.38
CA PRO A 168 -2.14 -5.98 -20.84
C PRO A 168 -3.53 -6.44 -20.37
N GLU A 169 -4.15 -7.41 -21.03
CA GLU A 169 -5.46 -7.94 -20.62
C GLU A 169 -5.38 -8.64 -19.26
N PHE A 170 -4.30 -9.40 -19.04
CA PHE A 170 -4.06 -10.02 -17.75
C PHE A 170 -3.77 -8.98 -16.66
N ALA A 171 -3.00 -7.93 -16.94
CA ALA A 171 -2.75 -6.88 -15.96
C ALA A 171 -4.05 -6.21 -15.48
N VAL A 172 -5.00 -5.96 -16.40
CA VAL A 172 -6.35 -5.47 -16.06
C VAL A 172 -7.13 -6.49 -15.23
N ALA A 173 -7.06 -7.76 -15.59
CA ALA A 173 -7.74 -8.84 -14.86
C ALA A 173 -7.17 -9.02 -13.44
N SER A 174 -5.85 -8.99 -13.30
CA SER A 174 -5.15 -9.03 -12.01
C SER A 174 -5.62 -7.93 -11.08
N ARG A 175 -5.68 -6.70 -11.57
CA ARG A 175 -6.21 -5.57 -10.79
C ARG A 175 -7.65 -5.81 -10.31
N LYS A 176 -8.52 -6.36 -11.17
CA LYS A 176 -9.89 -6.69 -10.78
C LYS A 176 -9.94 -7.77 -9.70
N ILE A 177 -9.07 -8.77 -9.77
CA ILE A 177 -8.94 -9.83 -8.76
C ILE A 177 -8.54 -9.26 -7.41
N LEU A 178 -7.57 -8.35 -7.38
CA LEU A 178 -7.14 -7.67 -6.16
C LEU A 178 -8.24 -6.76 -5.61
N ALA A 179 -8.94 -6.00 -6.46
CA ALA A 179 -10.03 -5.11 -6.06
C ALA A 179 -11.26 -5.85 -5.49
N GLN A 180 -11.44 -7.14 -5.79
CA GLN A 180 -12.47 -7.98 -5.16
C GLN A 180 -12.13 -8.37 -3.72
N ARG A 181 -10.87 -8.28 -3.31
CA ARG A 181 -10.34 -8.68 -2.01
C ARG A 181 -9.99 -7.50 -1.12
N TYR A 182 -9.52 -6.44 -1.72
CA TYR A 182 -9.05 -5.24 -1.04
C TYR A 182 -9.83 -4.02 -1.51
N PRO A 183 -10.57 -3.34 -0.62
CA PRO A 183 -11.35 -2.15 -0.96
C PRO A 183 -10.56 -1.03 -1.63
N LEU A 184 -9.27 -0.90 -1.32
CA LEU A 184 -8.38 0.10 -1.89
C LEU A 184 -7.01 -0.48 -2.23
N LEU A 185 -6.50 -0.09 -3.40
CA LEU A 185 -5.17 -0.46 -3.90
C LEU A 185 -4.27 0.78 -3.91
N MET A 186 -3.11 0.67 -3.26
CA MET A 186 -2.12 1.75 -3.21
C MET A 186 -1.27 1.71 -4.48
N ILE A 187 -1.17 2.85 -5.16
CA ILE A 187 -0.40 3.02 -6.38
C ILE A 187 0.66 4.09 -6.20
N ASN A 188 1.88 3.83 -6.66
CA ASN A 188 2.93 4.84 -6.63
C ASN A 188 2.76 5.83 -7.79
N VAL A 189 2.96 7.10 -7.50
CA VAL A 189 2.90 8.18 -8.50
C VAL A 189 4.17 9.03 -8.43
N ASP A 190 4.67 9.46 -9.59
CA ASP A 190 5.89 10.29 -9.66
C ASP A 190 5.64 11.70 -9.15
N THR A 191 4.48 12.26 -9.50
CA THR A 191 4.09 13.61 -9.09
C THR A 191 3.18 13.53 -7.87
N PRO A 192 3.58 14.13 -6.73
CA PRO A 192 2.75 14.21 -5.55
C PRO A 192 1.42 14.87 -5.87
N ARG A 193 0.34 14.25 -5.44
CA ARG A 193 -0.99 14.81 -5.54
C ARG A 193 -1.87 14.32 -4.40
N TRP A 194 -2.86 15.10 -4.08
CA TRP A 194 -3.89 14.72 -3.13
C TRP A 194 -4.75 13.58 -3.72
N ALA A 195 -5.11 12.61 -2.90
CA ALA A 195 -6.08 11.59 -3.31
C ALA A 195 -7.47 12.24 -3.42
N SER A 196 -8.03 12.20 -4.62
CA SER A 196 -9.37 12.74 -4.88
C SER A 196 -10.48 11.75 -4.47
N SER A 197 -11.72 12.24 -4.35
CA SER A 197 -12.88 11.38 -4.20
C SER A 197 -13.05 10.41 -5.37
N GLY A 198 -12.65 10.84 -6.58
CA GLY A 198 -12.63 9.98 -7.76
C GLY A 198 -11.64 8.82 -7.64
N ASP A 199 -10.46 9.05 -7.06
CA ASP A 199 -9.49 7.98 -6.79
C ASP A 199 -10.07 6.96 -5.82
N LEU A 200 -10.63 7.42 -4.71
CA LEU A 200 -11.24 6.57 -3.69
C LEU A 200 -12.43 5.77 -4.24
N THR A 201 -13.24 6.38 -5.10
CA THR A 201 -14.33 5.70 -5.80
C THR A 201 -13.81 4.64 -6.75
N ALA A 202 -12.71 4.92 -7.46
CA ALA A 202 -12.04 3.96 -8.34
C ALA A 202 -11.29 2.85 -7.58
N GLY A 203 -11.24 2.92 -6.24
CA GLY A 203 -10.51 1.97 -5.41
C GLY A 203 -9.00 2.13 -5.46
N LEU A 204 -8.51 3.32 -5.78
CA LEU A 204 -7.08 3.61 -5.93
C LEU A 204 -6.64 4.73 -4.99
N VAL A 205 -5.49 4.58 -4.37
CA VAL A 205 -4.90 5.62 -3.52
C VAL A 205 -3.50 5.93 -4.01
N PRO A 206 -3.27 7.14 -4.55
CA PRO A 206 -1.93 7.55 -4.94
C PRO A 206 -1.04 7.76 -3.72
N ARG A 207 0.19 7.28 -3.80
CA ARG A 207 1.23 7.54 -2.80
C ARG A 207 2.55 7.88 -3.48
N ILE A 208 3.43 8.57 -2.78
CA ILE A 208 4.78 8.91 -3.24
C ILE A 208 5.79 8.01 -2.56
N GLU A 209 6.79 7.57 -3.29
CA GLU A 209 7.90 6.84 -2.73
C GLU A 209 8.87 7.77 -2.00
N VAL A 210 9.31 7.36 -0.81
CA VAL A 210 10.33 8.02 -0.02
C VAL A 210 11.56 7.12 0.02
N THR A 211 12.65 7.59 -0.59
CA THR A 211 13.90 6.85 -0.68
C THR A 211 14.94 7.40 0.28
N LYS A 212 16.07 6.69 0.44
CA LYS A 212 17.22 7.16 1.25
C LYS A 212 17.83 8.48 0.76
N GLN A 213 17.58 8.89 -0.48
CA GLN A 213 18.00 10.17 -1.04
C GLN A 213 17.00 11.29 -0.75
N THR A 214 15.79 10.97 -0.33
CA THR A 214 14.75 11.97 -0.04
C THR A 214 15.06 12.67 1.27
N THR A 215 15.40 13.95 1.21
CA THR A 215 15.60 14.74 2.44
C THR A 215 14.27 15.11 3.08
N ALA A 216 14.24 15.32 4.40
CA ALA A 216 13.04 15.72 5.13
C ALA A 216 12.44 17.04 4.58
N ARG A 217 13.28 17.99 4.16
CA ARG A 217 12.84 19.24 3.57
C ARG A 217 12.20 19.04 2.21
N ALA A 218 12.86 18.29 1.32
CA ALA A 218 12.33 18.00 -0.01
C ALA A 218 10.99 17.24 0.07
N LEU A 219 10.87 16.26 0.98
CA LEU A 219 9.62 15.55 1.22
C LEU A 219 8.52 16.50 1.68
N PHE A 220 8.81 17.35 2.66
CA PHE A 220 7.85 18.32 3.19
C PHE A 220 7.36 19.28 2.09
N ASP A 221 8.28 19.83 1.29
CA ASP A 221 7.93 20.75 0.20
C ASP A 221 7.07 20.05 -0.87
N ARG A 222 7.35 18.78 -1.19
CA ARG A 222 6.52 17.96 -2.10
C ARG A 222 5.11 17.75 -1.55
N ILE A 223 4.98 17.45 -0.26
CA ILE A 223 3.68 17.23 0.39
C ILE A 223 2.87 18.53 0.41
N VAL A 224 3.49 19.65 0.77
CA VAL A 224 2.82 20.96 0.81
C VAL A 224 2.38 21.39 -0.59
N ALA A 225 3.21 21.17 -1.60
CA ALA A 225 2.87 21.48 -3.00
C ALA A 225 1.68 20.65 -3.53
N ALA A 226 1.44 19.47 -2.96
CA ALA A 226 0.33 18.60 -3.33
C ALA A 226 -1.01 18.97 -2.63
N LEU A 227 -1.01 19.88 -1.67
CA LEU A 227 -2.23 20.33 -1.00
C LEU A 227 -3.20 20.96 -2.02
N PRO A 228 -4.50 20.65 -1.91
CA PRO A 228 -5.51 21.32 -2.73
C PRO A 228 -5.48 22.82 -2.44
N ALA A 229 -5.71 23.64 -3.48
CA ALA A 229 -5.88 25.07 -3.29
C ALA A 229 -6.98 25.32 -2.23
N PRO A 230 -6.81 26.30 -1.32
CA PRO A 230 -7.85 26.61 -0.36
C PRO A 230 -9.16 26.90 -1.11
N GLN A 231 -10.19 26.13 -0.80
CA GLN A 231 -11.53 26.45 -1.29
C GLN A 231 -11.89 27.82 -0.72
N MET A 232 -12.02 28.82 -1.59
CA MET A 232 -12.58 30.11 -1.18
C MET A 232 -14.01 29.83 -0.72
N GLU A 233 -14.25 29.91 0.59
CA GLU A 233 -15.62 29.95 1.10
C GLU A 233 -16.31 31.11 0.38
N THR A 234 -17.23 30.78 -0.52
CA THR A 234 -18.18 31.77 -1.04
C THR A 234 -19.05 32.17 0.15
N ARG A 235 -18.66 33.23 0.88
CA ARG A 235 -19.54 33.86 1.85
C ARG A 235 -20.86 34.15 1.09
N PRO A 236 -22.01 33.65 1.55
CA PRO A 236 -23.27 34.10 0.99
C PRO A 236 -23.35 35.63 1.21
N ALA A 237 -23.59 36.35 0.12
CA ALA A 237 -23.83 37.78 0.18
C ALA A 237 -24.98 38.02 1.16
N SER A 238 -24.70 38.68 2.29
CA SER A 238 -25.70 39.17 3.22
C SER A 238 -26.61 40.17 2.47
N ARG A 239 -27.87 39.80 2.30
CA ARG A 239 -28.93 40.73 1.90
C ARG A 239 -29.36 41.56 3.10
#